data_cb9e3e1aa0eae6cf62e74f4af50092fe
#
_entry.id   cb9e3e1aa0eae6cf62e74f4af50092fe
#
_cell.length_a   1.000
_cell.length_b   1.000
_cell.length_c   1.000
_cell.angle_alpha   90.00
_cell.angle_beta   90.00
_cell.angle_gamma   90.00
#
_symmetry.space_group_name_H-M   'P 1'
#
loop_
_entity.id
_entity.type
_entity.pdbx_description
1 polymer ?
#
loop_
_entity_poly.entity_id
_entity_poly.type
_entity_poly.pdbx_seq_one_letter_code
_entity_poly.pdbx_strand_id
1 'polypeptide(L)' 'QFFEMLPADFTKQDAVKQAQVLGISVRTMEKWIDKFVQSTDIVRVTHGQYQKRDCKIA' A
#
# COMPACT_ATOMS: atom_id res chain seq x y z
N GLN A 1 -1.94 -3.10 11.56
CA GLN A 1 -0.80 -2.74 10.79
C GLN A 1 -1.18 -1.97 9.55
N PHE A 2 -0.23 -1.24 9.05
CA PHE A 2 -0.51 -0.33 7.93
C PHE A 2 -1.08 -1.07 6.71
N PHE A 3 -0.44 -2.15 6.32
CA PHE A 3 -0.85 -2.86 5.12
C PHE A 3 -2.29 -3.38 5.23
N GLU A 4 -2.64 -3.87 6.38
CA GLU A 4 -3.96 -4.45 6.58
C GLU A 4 -5.05 -3.39 6.59
N MET A 5 -4.69 -2.16 6.93
CA MET A 5 -5.67 -1.10 6.97
C MET A 5 -5.97 -0.54 5.59
N LEU A 6 -5.18 -0.88 4.61
CA LEU A 6 -5.41 -0.38 3.26
C LEU A 6 -6.52 -1.18 2.58
N PRO A 7 -7.36 -0.54 1.77
CA PRO A 7 -8.39 -1.28 1.02
C PRO A 7 -7.73 -2.08 -0.10
N ALA A 8 -8.51 -2.96 -0.71
CA ALA A 8 -7.99 -3.78 -1.80
C ALA A 8 -7.48 -2.91 -2.95
N ASP A 9 -8.24 -1.87 -3.27
CA ASP A 9 -7.80 -0.91 -4.26
C ASP A 9 -7.54 0.39 -3.55
N PHE A 10 -6.38 0.96 -3.72
CA PHE A 10 -6.07 2.23 -3.07
C PHE A 10 -5.14 3.05 -3.95
N THR A 11 -5.20 4.35 -3.76
CA THR A 11 -4.28 5.26 -4.44
C THR A 11 -3.21 5.67 -3.47
N LYS A 12 -2.21 6.38 -3.99
CA LYS A 12 -1.16 6.90 -3.13
C LYS A 12 -1.75 7.82 -2.06
N GLN A 13 -2.78 8.58 -2.41
CA GLN A 13 -3.40 9.47 -1.45
C GLN A 13 -4.06 8.69 -0.32
N ASP A 14 -4.69 7.58 -0.65
CA ASP A 14 -5.30 6.75 0.38
C ASP A 14 -4.23 6.23 1.34
N ALA A 15 -3.10 5.82 0.79
CA ALA A 15 -2.01 5.34 1.61
C ALA A 15 -1.45 6.44 2.51
N VAL A 16 -1.35 7.65 1.97
CA VAL A 16 -0.88 8.79 2.77
C VAL A 16 -1.83 9.07 3.91
N LYS A 17 -3.14 9.00 3.66
CA LYS A 17 -4.11 9.25 4.70
C LYS A 17 -3.97 8.22 5.81
N GLN A 18 -3.84 6.96 5.47
CA GLN A 18 -3.69 5.92 6.48
C GLN A 18 -2.38 6.09 7.25
N ALA A 19 -1.33 6.48 6.57
CA ALA A 19 -0.06 6.72 7.23
C ALA A 19 -0.19 7.86 8.24
N GLN A 20 -0.91 8.90 7.89
CA GLN A 20 -1.10 10.02 8.80
C GLN A 20 -1.89 9.58 10.03
N VAL A 21 -2.89 8.75 9.84
CA VAL A 21 -3.68 8.26 10.96
C VAL A 21 -2.81 7.46 11.91
N LEU A 22 -1.88 6.70 11.37
CA LEU A 22 -1.00 5.89 12.20
C LEU A 22 0.23 6.63 12.68
N GLY A 23 0.40 7.87 12.27
CA GLY A 23 1.58 8.63 12.68
C GLY A 23 2.84 8.26 11.94
N ILE A 24 2.71 7.72 10.74
CA ILE A 24 3.85 7.29 9.95
C ILE A 24 4.17 8.38 8.94
N SER A 25 5.45 8.70 8.76
CA SER A 25 5.82 9.71 7.80
C SER A 25 5.63 9.18 6.39
N VAL A 26 5.42 10.09 5.45
CA VAL A 26 5.21 9.72 4.06
C VAL A 26 6.41 8.97 3.52
N ARG A 27 7.60 9.39 3.93
CA ARG A 27 8.82 8.74 3.45
C ARG A 27 8.87 7.27 3.89
N THR A 28 8.52 7.00 5.13
CA THR A 28 8.49 5.63 5.60
C THR A 28 7.41 4.84 4.90
N MET A 29 6.25 5.47 4.69
CA MET A 29 5.17 4.82 3.98
C MET A 29 5.60 4.43 2.57
N GLU A 30 6.30 5.31 1.88
CA GLU A 30 6.75 5.01 0.53
C GLU A 30 7.72 3.84 0.50
N LYS A 31 8.59 3.76 1.50
CA LYS A 31 9.50 2.64 1.60
C LYS A 31 8.74 1.33 1.78
N TRP A 32 7.71 1.36 2.62
CA TRP A 32 6.93 0.16 2.86
C TRP A 32 6.18 -0.27 1.62
N ILE A 33 5.57 0.68 0.90
CA ILE A 33 4.86 0.36 -0.31
C ILE A 33 5.81 -0.22 -1.35
N ASP A 34 6.99 0.37 -1.50
CA ASP A 34 7.98 -0.12 -2.41
C ASP A 34 8.36 -1.56 -2.09
N LYS A 35 8.52 -1.86 -0.81
CA LYS A 35 8.86 -3.18 -0.38
C LYS A 35 7.74 -4.16 -0.70
N PHE A 36 6.51 -3.76 -0.47
CA PHE A 36 5.38 -4.62 -0.78
C PHE A 36 5.25 -4.87 -2.27
N VAL A 37 5.55 -3.86 -3.08
CA VAL A 37 5.53 -4.03 -4.53
C VAL A 37 6.61 -5.01 -4.96
N GLN A 38 7.78 -4.93 -4.36
CA GLN A 38 8.85 -5.84 -4.68
C GLN A 38 8.51 -7.27 -4.26
N SER A 39 7.78 -7.42 -3.16
CA SER A 39 7.36 -8.73 -2.70
C SER A 39 6.12 -9.21 -3.42
N THR A 40 5.59 -8.43 -4.33
CA THR A 40 4.37 -8.72 -5.07
C THR A 40 3.14 -8.80 -4.19
N ASP A 41 3.19 -8.22 -3.00
CA ASP A 41 2.01 -8.12 -2.16
C ASP A 41 1.10 -7.00 -2.66
N ILE A 42 1.65 -6.02 -3.35
CA ILE A 42 0.91 -4.94 -3.93
C ILE A 42 1.31 -4.85 -5.40
N VAL A 43 0.32 -4.64 -6.24
CA VAL A 43 0.55 -4.50 -7.68
C VAL A 43 0.27 -3.05 -8.06
N ARG A 44 1.18 -2.48 -8.83
CA ARG A 44 0.96 -1.14 -9.34
C ARG A 44 0.11 -1.24 -10.60
N VAL A 45 -1.12 -0.78 -10.51
CA VAL A 45 -2.02 -0.85 -11.63
C VAL A 45 -1.73 0.26 -12.63
N THR A 46 -1.65 1.48 -12.15
CA THR A 46 -1.30 2.61 -12.97
C THR A 46 -0.51 3.58 -12.13
N HIS A 47 -0.11 4.69 -12.71
CA HIS A 47 0.66 5.69 -11.99
C HIS A 47 -0.14 6.19 -10.81
N GLY A 48 0.36 5.96 -9.62
CA GLY A 48 -0.30 6.42 -8.41
C GLY A 48 -1.47 5.56 -7.94
N GLN A 49 -1.71 4.44 -8.59
CA GLN A 49 -2.81 3.59 -8.19
C GLN A 49 -2.29 2.19 -7.93
N TYR A 50 -2.68 1.63 -6.81
CA TYR A 50 -2.18 0.34 -6.37
C TYR A 50 -3.33 -0.60 -6.04
N GLN A 51 -3.03 -1.88 -6.03
CA GLN A 51 -4.03 -2.89 -5.70
C GLN A 51 -3.34 -3.96 -4.89
N LYS A 52 -3.96 -4.41 -3.81
CA LYS A 52 -3.42 -5.49 -3.04
C LYS A 52 -3.54 -6.78 -3.83
N ARG A 53 -2.46 -7.54 -3.83
CA ARG A 53 -2.50 -8.80 -4.50
C ARG A 53 -2.97 -9.83 -3.52
N ASP A 54 -4.11 -10.42 -3.80
CA ASP A 54 -4.67 -11.36 -2.92
C ASP A 54 -4.18 -12.69 -3.32
N CYS A 55 -3.16 -13.15 -2.81
CA CYS A 55 -2.70 -14.34 -3.22
C CYS A 55 -3.21 -15.50 -2.60
N LYS A 56 -4.23 -15.51 -2.17
CA LYS A 56 -4.75 -16.47 -1.54
C LYS A 56 -5.06 -17.43 -2.38
N ILE A 57 -4.61 -18.25 -2.85
CA ILE A 57 -4.94 -19.08 -3.65
C ILE A 57 -5.39 -19.99 -3.36
N ALA A 58 -5.98 -20.21 -3.31
CA ALA A 58 -6.62 -21.13 -3.06
C ALA A 58 -6.36 -22.19 -3.65
#